data_762e28b415be3eb0db1a2704749b0073
#
_entry.id   762e28b415be3eb0db1a2704749b0073
#
_cell.length_a   1.000
_cell.length_b   1.000
_cell.length_c   1.000
_cell.angle_alpha   90.00
_cell.angle_beta   90.00
_cell.angle_gamma   90.00
#
_symmetry.space_group_name_H-M   'P 1'
#
loop_
_entity.id
_entity.type
_entity.pdbx_description
1 polymer ?
#
loop_
_entity_poly.entity_id
_entity_poly.type
_entity_poly.pdbx_seq_one_letter_code
_entity_poly.pdbx_strand_id
1 'polypeptide(L)'
;MKDSIKGAVASSIDTANRLKRHGIPVINLNDVDEISVYIDGADESDHKLNLIKGGGGALTREKIVAAVSRQFVCIADESKLVDSLGKFPLPVEVIPMSANYVKRQIIDSIGGNPILREELTTDNGNLILDIHELEIDDPQN
;
A
#
# COMPACT_ATOMS: atom_id res chain seq x y z
N MET A 1 6.71 -23.24 -12.82
CA MET A 1 6.21 -22.33 -11.77
C MET A 1 4.76 -21.89 -11.98
N LYS A 2 4.34 -21.50 -13.21
CA LYS A 2 2.95 -21.16 -13.56
C LYS A 2 1.96 -22.29 -13.23
N ASP A 3 2.31 -23.54 -13.49
CA ASP A 3 1.47 -24.72 -13.29
C ASP A 3 1.36 -25.17 -11.81
N SER A 4 2.08 -24.47 -10.92
CA SER A 4 2.10 -24.80 -9.49
C SER A 4 1.14 -23.96 -8.65
N ILE A 5 0.55 -22.89 -9.24
CA ILE A 5 -0.40 -22.01 -8.54
C ILE A 5 -1.79 -22.13 -9.19
N LYS A 6 -2.82 -22.25 -8.35
CA LYS A 6 -4.22 -22.34 -8.81
C LYS A 6 -4.74 -21.01 -9.33
N GLY A 7 -4.19 -19.91 -8.83
CA GLY A 7 -4.54 -18.54 -9.17
C GLY A 7 -3.96 -17.57 -8.15
N ALA A 8 -4.22 -16.28 -8.36
CA ALA A 8 -3.76 -15.22 -7.48
C ALA A 8 -4.84 -14.16 -7.28
N VAL A 9 -4.87 -13.57 -6.09
CA VAL A 9 -5.63 -12.37 -5.79
C VAL A 9 -4.74 -11.16 -6.06
N ALA A 10 -5.25 -10.16 -6.74
CA ALA A 10 -4.51 -8.95 -7.08
C ALA A 10 -4.94 -7.78 -6.20
N SER A 11 -3.97 -7.01 -5.71
CA SER A 11 -4.21 -5.78 -4.94
C SER A 11 -4.41 -4.54 -5.81
N SER A 12 -4.32 -4.67 -7.15
CA SER A 12 -4.59 -3.57 -8.09
C SER A 12 -5.13 -4.09 -9.42
N ILE A 13 -5.78 -3.19 -10.16
CA ILE A 13 -6.24 -3.48 -11.53
C ILE A 13 -5.04 -3.76 -12.45
N ASP A 14 -3.94 -3.01 -12.30
CA ASP A 14 -2.74 -3.24 -13.10
C ASP A 14 -2.14 -4.63 -12.83
N THR A 15 -1.99 -5.03 -11.57
CA THR A 15 -1.52 -6.37 -11.22
C THR A 15 -2.46 -7.46 -11.76
N ALA A 16 -3.79 -7.27 -11.67
CA ALA A 16 -4.74 -8.22 -12.25
C ALA A 16 -4.56 -8.36 -13.76
N ASN A 17 -4.34 -7.25 -14.46
CA ASN A 17 -4.10 -7.26 -15.92
C ASN A 17 -2.77 -7.93 -16.28
N ARG A 18 -1.71 -7.72 -15.48
CA ARG A 18 -0.42 -8.40 -15.67
C ARG A 18 -0.54 -9.91 -15.46
N LEU A 19 -1.21 -10.35 -14.40
CA LEU A 19 -1.46 -11.78 -14.14
C LEU A 19 -2.19 -12.44 -15.31
N LYS A 20 -3.27 -11.81 -15.81
CA LYS A 20 -4.01 -12.30 -16.98
C LYS A 20 -3.14 -12.43 -18.23
N ARG A 21 -2.29 -11.41 -18.52
CA ARG A 21 -1.36 -11.46 -19.65
C ARG A 21 -0.36 -12.61 -19.55
N HIS A 22 0.00 -13.01 -18.35
CA HIS A 22 0.88 -14.16 -18.10
C HIS A 22 0.12 -15.49 -17.97
N GLY A 23 -1.20 -15.52 -18.20
CA GLY A 23 -2.04 -16.72 -18.13
C GLY A 23 -2.21 -17.24 -16.70
N ILE A 24 -2.11 -16.38 -15.70
CA ILE A 24 -2.37 -16.72 -14.28
C ILE A 24 -3.82 -16.34 -13.99
N PRO A 25 -4.67 -17.28 -13.51
CA PRO A 25 -6.04 -16.98 -13.15
C PRO A 25 -6.09 -15.94 -12.01
N VAL A 26 -6.88 -14.88 -12.21
CA VAL A 26 -7.15 -13.88 -11.17
C VAL A 26 -8.43 -14.28 -10.44
N ILE A 27 -8.31 -14.49 -9.14
CA ILE A 27 -9.39 -14.88 -8.25
C ILE A 27 -9.90 -13.64 -7.53
N ASN A 28 -11.22 -13.51 -7.40
CA ASN A 28 -11.80 -12.42 -6.60
C ASN A 28 -11.56 -12.72 -5.11
N LEU A 29 -11.19 -11.70 -4.35
CA LEU A 29 -10.96 -11.84 -2.92
C LEU A 29 -12.20 -12.38 -2.16
N ASN A 30 -13.41 -12.03 -2.61
CA ASN A 30 -14.65 -12.51 -2.02
C ASN A 30 -14.92 -14.01 -2.25
N ASP A 31 -14.16 -14.67 -3.14
CA ASP A 31 -14.30 -16.09 -3.46
C ASP A 31 -13.26 -16.95 -2.73
N VAL A 32 -12.49 -16.36 -1.81
CA VAL A 32 -11.47 -17.06 -1.00
C VAL A 32 -11.66 -16.74 0.48
N ASP A 33 -11.51 -17.73 1.32
CA ASP A 33 -11.57 -17.57 2.78
C ASP A 33 -10.23 -17.03 3.34
N GLU A 34 -9.12 -17.43 2.72
CA GLU A 34 -7.78 -17.12 3.18
C GLU A 34 -6.77 -17.18 2.02
N ILE A 35 -5.78 -16.32 2.06
CA ILE A 35 -4.62 -16.34 1.16
C ILE A 35 -3.42 -16.91 1.94
N SER A 36 -2.76 -17.93 1.39
CA SER A 36 -1.63 -18.57 2.07
C SER A 36 -0.44 -17.63 2.23
N VAL A 37 -0.12 -16.87 1.18
CA VAL A 37 0.99 -15.89 1.17
C VAL A 37 0.66 -14.71 0.29
N TYR A 38 0.90 -13.52 0.79
CA TYR A 38 0.90 -12.26 0.03
C TYR A 38 2.32 -11.76 -0.12
N ILE A 39 2.73 -11.48 -1.33
CA ILE A 39 4.07 -11.00 -1.66
C ILE A 39 3.95 -9.60 -2.26
N ASP A 40 4.66 -8.62 -1.69
CA ASP A 40 4.61 -7.24 -2.17
C ASP A 40 5.90 -6.48 -1.83
N GLY A 41 6.07 -5.28 -2.39
CA GLY A 41 7.20 -4.40 -2.09
C GLY A 41 6.91 -3.43 -0.95
N ALA A 42 7.91 -2.60 -0.64
CA ALA A 42 7.76 -1.44 0.22
C ALA A 42 8.49 -0.23 -0.37
N ASP A 43 8.04 0.97 0.02
CA ASP A 43 8.70 2.23 -0.33
C ASP A 43 9.84 2.52 0.63
N GLU A 44 9.66 2.20 1.93
CA GLU A 44 10.69 2.15 2.96
C GLU A 44 10.47 0.97 3.92
N SER A 45 11.56 0.47 4.50
CA SER A 45 11.57 -0.48 5.61
C SER A 45 12.62 -0.08 6.62
N ASP A 46 12.30 -0.12 7.92
CA ASP A 46 13.28 0.05 8.98
C ASP A 46 13.83 -1.29 9.48
N HIS A 47 14.83 -1.25 10.38
CA HIS A 47 15.43 -2.44 10.98
C HIS A 47 14.50 -3.23 11.92
N LYS A 48 13.36 -2.67 12.28
CA LYS A 48 12.30 -3.32 13.07
C LYS A 48 11.21 -3.93 12.17
N LEU A 49 11.39 -3.87 10.85
CA LEU A 49 10.44 -4.33 9.83
C LEU A 49 9.14 -3.52 9.78
N ASN A 50 9.15 -2.28 10.25
CA ASN A 50 8.08 -1.36 9.94
C ASN A 50 8.22 -0.88 8.49
N LEU A 51 7.10 -0.63 7.81
CA LEU A 51 7.07 -0.34 6.38
C LEU A 51 6.29 0.94 6.09
N ILE A 52 6.80 1.76 5.16
CA ILE A 52 5.97 2.69 4.40
C ILE A 52 5.65 2.03 3.06
N LYS A 53 4.36 2.04 2.72
CA LYS A 53 3.82 1.49 1.47
C LYS A 53 2.84 2.47 0.85
N GLY A 54 2.55 2.29 -0.44
CA GLY A 54 1.53 3.06 -1.15
C GLY A 54 2.06 4.02 -2.20
N GLY A 55 3.37 4.00 -2.50
CA GLY A 55 3.95 4.78 -3.59
C GLY A 55 3.27 4.49 -4.94
N GLY A 56 2.84 3.25 -5.17
CA GLY A 56 2.08 2.84 -6.35
C GLY A 56 0.58 3.18 -6.33
N GLY A 57 0.04 3.71 -5.23
CA GLY A 57 -1.36 4.12 -5.11
C GLY A 57 -2.37 3.00 -4.84
N ALA A 58 -1.94 1.78 -4.54
CA ALA A 58 -2.82 0.63 -4.27
C ALA A 58 -2.97 0.31 -2.76
N LEU A 59 -2.48 1.18 -1.89
CA LEU A 59 -2.27 0.96 -0.45
C LEU A 59 -3.47 0.35 0.28
N THR A 60 -4.68 0.81 0.03
CA THR A 60 -5.89 0.32 0.70
C THR A 60 -6.20 -1.12 0.31
N ARG A 61 -6.10 -1.45 -0.98
CA ARG A 61 -6.30 -2.83 -1.45
C ARG A 61 -5.16 -3.74 -1.00
N GLU A 62 -3.92 -3.25 -0.98
CA GLU A 62 -2.77 -3.97 -0.43
C GLU A 62 -3.00 -4.33 1.05
N LYS A 63 -3.48 -3.37 1.85
CA LYS A 63 -3.81 -3.58 3.26
C LYS A 63 -4.91 -4.63 3.45
N ILE A 64 -5.94 -4.61 2.61
CA ILE A 64 -7.04 -5.58 2.63
C ILE A 64 -6.51 -6.98 2.29
N VAL A 65 -5.72 -7.13 1.22
CA VAL A 65 -5.15 -8.41 0.82
C VAL A 65 -4.19 -8.95 1.89
N ALA A 66 -3.38 -8.08 2.49
CA ALA A 66 -2.49 -8.45 3.59
C ALA A 66 -3.27 -8.96 4.80
N ALA A 67 -4.40 -8.32 5.16
CA ALA A 67 -5.23 -8.70 6.31
C ALA A 67 -5.90 -10.08 6.16
N VAL A 68 -6.16 -10.53 4.93
CA VAL A 68 -6.73 -11.86 4.63
C VAL A 68 -5.64 -12.91 4.44
N SER A 69 -4.37 -12.51 4.42
CA SER A 69 -3.25 -13.40 4.17
C SER A 69 -2.67 -13.95 5.47
N ARG A 70 -2.35 -15.25 5.44
CA ARG A 70 -1.72 -15.95 6.57
C ARG A 70 -0.28 -15.48 6.79
N GLN A 71 0.41 -15.14 5.70
CA GLN A 71 1.77 -14.67 5.70
C GLN A 71 1.94 -13.51 4.72
N PHE A 72 2.59 -12.45 5.17
CA PHE A 72 3.06 -11.36 4.31
C PHE A 72 4.57 -11.49 4.12
N VAL A 73 5.02 -11.44 2.87
CA VAL A 73 6.44 -11.43 2.50
C VAL A 73 6.75 -10.14 1.76
N CYS A 74 7.51 -9.26 2.41
CA CYS A 74 8.00 -8.04 1.76
C CYS A 74 9.27 -8.34 0.98
N ILE A 75 9.30 -7.92 -0.29
CA ILE A 75 10.49 -7.98 -1.14
C ILE A 75 10.90 -6.55 -1.46
N ALA A 76 12.06 -6.15 -0.98
CA ALA A 76 12.63 -4.82 -1.22
C ALA A 76 14.14 -4.94 -1.44
N ASP A 77 14.70 -4.04 -2.22
CA ASP A 77 16.16 -3.93 -2.35
C ASP A 77 16.74 -3.06 -1.22
N GLU A 78 18.07 -3.09 -1.08
CA GLU A 78 18.79 -2.39 -0.01
C GLU A 78 18.51 -0.87 0.03
N SER A 79 18.15 -0.25 -1.11
CA SER A 79 17.86 1.18 -1.16
C SER A 79 16.59 1.57 -0.38
N LYS A 80 15.75 0.58 -0.04
CA LYS A 80 14.51 0.76 0.73
C LYS A 80 14.73 0.62 2.23
N LEU A 81 15.89 0.14 2.66
CA LEU A 81 16.23 0.03 4.08
C LEU A 81 16.68 1.40 4.60
N VAL A 82 16.03 1.87 5.64
CA VAL A 82 16.30 3.17 6.27
C VAL A 82 16.47 3.02 7.79
N ASP A 83 17.21 3.93 8.40
CA ASP A 83 17.36 3.96 9.87
C ASP A 83 16.08 4.49 10.56
N SER A 84 15.37 5.41 9.90
CA SER A 84 14.12 6.00 10.37
C SER A 84 13.17 6.20 9.20
N LEU A 85 11.88 5.84 9.39
CA LEU A 85 10.85 6.03 8.38
C LEU A 85 10.49 7.50 8.20
N GLY A 86 10.04 7.88 6.99
CA GLY A 86 9.49 9.20 6.70
C GLY A 86 10.31 10.01 5.68
N LYS A 87 11.40 9.47 5.14
CA LYS A 87 12.08 10.06 3.99
C LYS A 87 11.19 9.96 2.74
N PHE A 88 10.55 8.81 2.55
CA PHE A 88 9.45 8.67 1.60
C PHE A 88 8.17 9.20 2.27
N PRO A 89 7.38 10.04 1.59
CA PRO A 89 6.15 10.59 2.18
C PRO A 89 5.16 9.48 2.53
N LEU A 90 4.46 9.63 3.64
CA LEU A 90 3.44 8.65 4.04
C LEU A 90 2.16 8.84 3.20
N PRO A 91 1.76 7.85 2.37
CA PRO A 91 0.54 7.96 1.57
C PRO A 91 -0.70 7.66 2.41
N VAL A 92 -1.70 8.52 2.32
CA VAL A 92 -3.02 8.33 2.95
C VAL A 92 -4.10 8.44 1.89
N GLU A 93 -4.83 7.35 1.66
CA GLU A 93 -5.97 7.34 0.73
C GLU A 93 -7.18 8.00 1.39
N VAL A 94 -7.81 8.94 0.69
CA VAL A 94 -8.92 9.74 1.20
C VAL A 94 -10.07 9.79 0.22
N ILE A 95 -11.30 9.73 0.72
CA ILE A 95 -12.50 9.97 -0.07
C ILE A 95 -12.45 11.42 -0.59
N PRO A 96 -12.71 11.68 -1.89
CA PRO A 96 -12.52 13.02 -2.49
C PRO A 96 -13.19 14.16 -1.72
N MET A 97 -14.42 13.95 -1.24
CA MET A 97 -15.17 14.96 -0.50
C MET A 97 -14.54 15.35 0.84
N SER A 98 -13.68 14.50 1.41
CA SER A 98 -13.06 14.71 2.72
C SER A 98 -11.61 15.20 2.66
N ALA A 99 -11.02 15.34 1.48
CA ALA A 99 -9.57 15.58 1.33
C ALA A 99 -9.08 16.78 2.15
N ASN A 100 -9.74 17.94 2.06
CA ASN A 100 -9.37 19.14 2.82
C ASN A 100 -9.61 19.00 4.32
N TYR A 101 -10.64 18.25 4.72
CA TYR A 101 -10.90 17.98 6.14
C TYR A 101 -9.80 17.09 6.72
N VAL A 102 -9.51 15.97 6.06
CA VAL A 102 -8.47 15.03 6.50
C VAL A 102 -7.11 15.69 6.52
N LYS A 103 -6.78 16.54 5.51
CA LYS A 103 -5.54 17.32 5.49
C LYS A 103 -5.37 18.16 6.78
N ARG A 104 -6.40 18.89 7.19
CA ARG A 104 -6.35 19.67 8.45
C ARG A 104 -6.19 18.78 9.67
N GLN A 105 -6.95 17.66 9.74
CA GLN A 105 -6.85 16.74 10.88
C GLN A 105 -5.45 16.13 11.00
N ILE A 106 -4.78 15.80 9.90
CA ILE A 106 -3.41 15.30 9.90
C ILE A 106 -2.46 16.36 10.47
N ILE A 107 -2.51 17.58 9.95
CA ILE A 107 -1.66 18.70 10.42
C ILE A 107 -1.85 18.94 11.92
N ASP A 108 -3.09 18.94 12.39
CA ASP A 108 -3.42 19.24 13.80
C ASP A 108 -3.02 18.10 14.75
N SER A 109 -3.05 16.84 14.29
CA SER A 109 -2.85 15.67 15.16
C SER A 109 -1.42 15.13 15.16
N ILE A 110 -0.78 15.06 14.00
CA ILE A 110 0.55 14.44 13.84
C ILE A 110 1.56 15.34 13.13
N GLY A 111 1.15 16.52 12.65
CA GLY A 111 2.03 17.42 11.90
C GLY A 111 2.25 16.98 10.46
N GLY A 112 3.44 17.34 9.94
CA GLY A 112 3.82 17.07 8.56
C GLY A 112 3.16 18.01 7.55
N ASN A 113 3.45 17.79 6.27
CA ASN A 113 2.96 18.58 5.15
C ASN A 113 2.19 17.70 4.15
N PRO A 114 0.85 17.53 4.32
CA PRO A 114 0.04 16.74 3.40
C PRO A 114 -0.13 17.44 2.05
N ILE A 115 0.33 16.80 0.98
CA ILE A 115 0.23 17.27 -0.40
C ILE A 115 -0.66 16.31 -1.17
N LEU A 116 -1.63 16.86 -1.91
CA LEU A 116 -2.47 16.05 -2.79
C LEU A 116 -1.62 15.49 -3.94
N ARG A 117 -1.64 14.16 -4.13
CA ARG A 117 -0.99 13.53 -5.27
C ARG A 117 -1.75 13.87 -6.54
N GLU A 118 -1.13 14.66 -7.40
CA GLU A 118 -1.74 15.07 -8.65
C GLU A 118 -1.87 13.92 -9.65
N GLU A 119 -2.82 14.04 -10.57
CA GLU A 119 -3.06 13.13 -11.70
C GLU A 119 -3.26 11.64 -11.34
N LEU A 120 -3.55 11.35 -10.05
CA LEU A 120 -3.80 9.99 -9.59
C LEU A 120 -5.17 9.88 -8.93
N THR A 121 -5.97 8.95 -9.45
CA THR A 121 -7.17 8.43 -8.80
C THR A 121 -6.92 6.95 -8.52
N THR A 122 -7.16 6.51 -7.29
CA THR A 122 -6.97 5.11 -6.92
C THR A 122 -7.97 4.19 -7.63
N ASP A 123 -7.71 2.90 -7.65
CA ASP A 123 -8.64 1.89 -8.16
C ASP A 123 -10.01 1.89 -7.42
N ASN A 124 -10.10 2.60 -6.30
CA ASN A 124 -11.33 2.77 -5.50
C ASN A 124 -12.05 4.09 -5.81
N GLY A 125 -11.53 4.92 -6.74
CA GLY A 125 -12.07 6.24 -7.06
C GLY A 125 -11.70 7.32 -6.03
N ASN A 126 -10.69 7.07 -5.21
CA ASN A 126 -10.24 7.96 -4.14
C ASN A 126 -9.00 8.76 -4.54
N LEU A 127 -8.64 9.73 -3.70
CA LEU A 127 -7.44 10.55 -3.81
C LEU A 127 -6.37 10.06 -2.82
N ILE A 128 -5.12 10.50 -3.00
CA ILE A 128 -4.03 10.27 -2.05
C ILE A 128 -3.48 11.59 -1.56
N LEU A 129 -3.31 11.71 -0.26
CA LEU A 129 -2.48 12.73 0.38
C LEU A 129 -1.13 12.10 0.68
N ASP A 130 -0.06 12.66 0.14
CA ASP A 130 1.32 12.33 0.48
C ASP A 130 1.77 13.24 1.62
N ILE A 131 2.07 12.67 2.79
CA ILE A 131 2.44 13.44 3.97
C ILE A 131 3.96 13.51 4.03
N HIS A 132 4.49 14.67 3.69
CA HIS A 132 5.91 14.99 3.74
C HIS A 132 6.30 15.52 5.13
N GLU A 133 7.60 15.52 5.42
CA GLU A 133 8.16 16.11 6.63
C GLU A 133 7.52 15.56 7.92
N LEU A 134 7.16 14.29 7.91
CA LEU A 134 6.60 13.60 9.06
C LEU A 134 7.71 12.87 9.81
N GLU A 135 7.87 13.15 11.10
CA GLU A 135 8.71 12.36 12.00
C GLU A 135 7.89 11.17 12.51
N ILE A 136 8.32 9.95 12.19
CA ILE A 136 7.62 8.71 12.57
C ILE A 136 8.44 7.99 13.64
N ASP A 137 8.21 8.39 14.91
CA ASP A 137 8.91 7.80 16.06
C ASP A 137 8.27 6.47 16.51
N ASP A 138 6.95 6.36 16.39
CA ASP A 138 6.21 5.17 16.76
C ASP A 138 5.22 4.76 15.65
N PRO A 139 5.67 3.92 14.69
CA PRO A 139 4.85 3.52 13.55
C PRO A 139 3.62 2.67 13.91
N GLN A 140 3.48 2.25 15.16
CA GLN A 140 2.36 1.39 15.62
C GLN A 140 1.26 2.18 16.31
N ASN A 141 1.49 3.42 16.69
CA ASN A 141 0.56 4.37 17.27
C ASN A 141 0.26 5.52 16.32
#